data_84ee444b831b57434dccacaf5544e46e
#
_entry.id   84ee444b831b57434dccacaf5544e46e
#
_cell.length_a   1.000
_cell.length_b   1.000
_cell.length_c   1.000
_cell.angle_alpha   90.00
_cell.angle_beta   90.00
_cell.angle_gamma   90.00
#
_symmetry.space_group_name_H-M   'P 1'
#
loop_
_entity.id
_entity.type
_entity.pdbx_description
1 polymer ?
#
loop_
_entity_poly.entity_id
_entity_poly.type
_entity_poly.pdbx_seq_one_letter_code
_entity_poly.pdbx_strand_id
1 'polypeptide(L)'
;MRRRHGPLLTALCLGAAFPLLWYAAWQGSRGNDLDIYQSQLLELRQRLLYAEKENKKRSHELSSALDEIKHVVAKRMNLTTNHTVSLVMGIPTVKREKHHYLINTLHSLLYELSEEQKNDCVIIVFVAEVNAEYVNSVAESVKTSFPREIQSGVLEVISPPASYYPDLSNLKKTFGDSEDRVRWRTKQNLDYSFLMLYAQPKGTFYLQLEDDIIAKPDYIQSIENFAAKQSQEWMILEFSQLGFIGKLFKSEDLPLIVEFFLMFYKDKPIDWLIDHLLWVKVCNPEKDAIHCEKEKAKLRIRAKPSLFQHVGIYSSLAGKIQNLKDKDFGKNVLHKTHNNPPAKVDTSLRTYQQYTLEKVYKGKDCFWASAPVAGDYISFTFLNPLKVEKYFFRSGNMEHPGDKLFNTTVEVLPADEMLRKEPVDNGSKFNYPATKDGYLKIGAFENGIAGGSINQSIGKIQAIRLSVNSDSPVWAILSEVFIKTSEN
;
A
#
# COMPACT_ATOMS: atom_id res chain seq x y z
N MET A 1 -0.26 8.33 -114.92
CA MET A 1 0.29 7.49 -113.83
C MET A 1 0.60 8.37 -112.57
N ARG A 2 -0.31 8.33 -111.60
CA ARG A 2 -0.13 9.01 -110.32
C ARG A 2 0.19 7.96 -109.31
N ARG A 3 1.45 7.92 -108.78
CA ARG A 3 1.88 7.05 -107.68
C ARG A 3 1.37 7.67 -106.39
N ARG A 4 0.50 6.84 -105.70
CA ARG A 4 0.05 7.08 -104.35
C ARG A 4 1.17 6.59 -103.35
N HIS A 5 1.91 7.52 -102.76
CA HIS A 5 2.81 7.20 -101.67
C HIS A 5 2.34 7.79 -100.31
N GLY A 6 1.02 7.79 -100.04
CA GLY A 6 0.48 8.40 -98.81
C GLY A 6 0.43 7.53 -97.53
N PRO A 7 0.15 6.24 -97.54
CA PRO A 7 -0.14 5.52 -96.34
C PRO A 7 1.09 4.92 -95.60
N LEU A 8 2.24 4.75 -96.33
CA LEU A 8 3.43 4.17 -95.66
C LEU A 8 4.19 5.18 -94.78
N LEU A 9 4.27 6.46 -95.12
CA LEU A 9 4.93 7.48 -94.27
C LEU A 9 4.17 7.77 -92.98
N THR A 10 2.85 7.80 -93.04
CA THR A 10 2.02 7.98 -91.81
C THR A 10 2.07 6.80 -90.88
N ALA A 11 2.19 5.56 -91.34
CA ALA A 11 2.32 4.38 -90.55
C ALA A 11 3.73 4.32 -89.86
N LEU A 12 4.77 4.75 -90.56
CA LEU A 12 6.15 4.87 -89.99
C LEU A 12 6.26 5.97 -88.95
N CYS A 13 5.63 7.15 -89.15
CA CYS A 13 5.60 8.21 -88.17
C CYS A 13 4.81 7.85 -86.90
N LEU A 14 3.68 7.14 -87.03
CA LEU A 14 2.90 6.66 -85.89
C LEU A 14 3.61 5.53 -85.15
N GLY A 15 4.30 4.61 -85.89
CA GLY A 15 5.05 3.53 -85.29
C GLY A 15 6.31 3.99 -84.50
N ALA A 16 6.93 5.15 -84.88
CA ALA A 16 8.06 5.70 -84.14
C ALA A 16 7.62 6.64 -83.00
N ALA A 17 6.47 7.32 -83.14
CA ALA A 17 5.98 8.25 -82.12
C ALA A 17 5.48 7.52 -80.85
N PHE A 18 4.90 6.34 -80.99
CA PHE A 18 4.33 5.59 -79.86
C PHE A 18 5.40 5.09 -78.84
N PRO A 19 6.52 4.49 -79.27
CA PRO A 19 7.57 4.09 -78.35
C PRO A 19 8.29 5.31 -77.75
N LEU A 20 8.40 6.44 -78.45
CA LEU A 20 9.00 7.67 -77.90
C LEU A 20 8.10 8.35 -76.86
N LEU A 21 6.79 8.37 -77.09
CA LEU A 21 5.82 8.86 -76.12
C LEU A 21 5.75 7.91 -74.90
N TRP A 22 5.82 6.60 -75.11
CA TRP A 22 5.83 5.62 -74.03
C TRP A 22 7.15 5.73 -73.20
N TYR A 23 8.29 5.94 -73.91
CA TYR A 23 9.58 6.12 -73.22
C TYR A 23 9.62 7.45 -72.45
N ALA A 24 9.05 8.53 -72.98
CA ALA A 24 8.93 9.82 -72.28
C ALA A 24 7.99 9.74 -71.08
N ALA A 25 6.84 9.04 -71.20
CA ALA A 25 5.93 8.77 -70.11
C ALA A 25 6.57 7.89 -69.03
N TRP A 26 7.34 6.87 -69.45
CA TRP A 26 8.09 6.00 -68.55
C TRP A 26 9.23 6.73 -67.81
N GLN A 27 9.95 7.66 -68.47
CA GLN A 27 10.91 8.54 -67.85
C GLN A 27 10.26 9.55 -66.89
N GLY A 28 9.11 10.12 -67.29
CA GLY A 28 8.36 11.05 -66.48
C GLY A 28 7.79 10.38 -65.18
N SER A 29 7.31 9.13 -65.30
CA SER A 29 6.87 8.34 -64.17
C SER A 29 8.04 8.01 -63.20
N ARG A 30 9.20 7.66 -63.71
CA ARG A 30 10.42 7.41 -62.90
C ARG A 30 10.93 8.68 -62.21
N GLY A 31 10.85 9.83 -62.87
CA GLY A 31 11.23 11.12 -62.27
C GLY A 31 10.31 11.46 -61.10
N ASN A 32 9.00 11.33 -61.26
CA ASN A 32 8.04 11.55 -60.16
C ASN A 32 8.22 10.57 -59.00
N ASP A 33 8.49 9.29 -59.28
CA ASP A 33 8.75 8.31 -58.26
C ASP A 33 10.05 8.61 -57.50
N LEU A 34 11.08 9.06 -58.19
CA LEU A 34 12.38 9.45 -57.61
C LEU A 34 12.21 10.67 -56.68
N ASP A 35 11.45 11.67 -57.08
CA ASP A 35 11.16 12.87 -56.30
C ASP A 35 10.32 12.52 -55.05
N ILE A 36 9.38 11.60 -55.18
CA ILE A 36 8.59 11.07 -54.04
C ILE A 36 9.51 10.35 -53.07
N TYR A 37 10.38 9.45 -53.54
CA TYR A 37 11.32 8.74 -52.66
C TYR A 37 12.35 9.69 -52.02
N GLN A 38 12.82 10.70 -52.72
CA GLN A 38 13.71 11.72 -52.16
C GLN A 38 13.01 12.56 -51.07
N SER A 39 11.74 12.93 -51.31
CA SER A 39 10.93 13.64 -50.34
C SER A 39 10.71 12.79 -49.07
N GLN A 40 10.34 11.51 -49.25
CA GLN A 40 10.19 10.57 -48.14
C GLN A 40 11.49 10.33 -47.36
N LEU A 41 12.61 10.24 -48.04
CA LEU A 41 13.94 10.11 -47.44
C LEU A 41 14.35 11.35 -46.63
N LEU A 42 14.02 12.55 -47.15
CA LEU A 42 14.23 13.80 -46.41
C LEU A 42 13.35 13.90 -45.17
N GLU A 43 12.10 13.51 -45.27
CA GLU A 43 11.19 13.47 -44.14
C GLU A 43 11.66 12.45 -43.07
N LEU A 44 12.05 11.23 -43.48
CA LEU A 44 12.63 10.20 -42.60
C LEU A 44 13.91 10.71 -41.92
N ARG A 45 14.79 11.37 -42.65
CA ARG A 45 16.01 11.99 -42.12
C ARG A 45 15.69 13.05 -41.08
N GLN A 46 14.71 13.92 -41.33
CA GLN A 46 14.27 14.94 -40.36
C GLN A 46 13.69 14.31 -39.12
N ARG A 47 12.86 13.25 -39.26
CA ARG A 47 12.30 12.49 -38.13
C ARG A 47 13.42 11.82 -37.33
N LEU A 48 14.42 11.27 -37.99
CA LEU A 48 15.56 10.61 -37.31
C LEU A 48 16.42 11.64 -36.54
N LEU A 49 16.71 12.80 -37.12
CA LEU A 49 17.43 13.86 -36.44
C LEU A 49 16.65 14.42 -35.24
N TYR A 50 15.33 14.55 -35.38
CA TYR A 50 14.47 14.95 -34.27
C TYR A 50 14.49 13.88 -33.14
N ALA A 51 14.34 12.60 -33.50
CA ALA A 51 14.39 11.51 -32.54
C ALA A 51 15.76 11.42 -31.84
N GLU A 52 16.85 11.61 -32.57
CA GLU A 52 18.21 11.65 -32.00
C GLU A 52 18.39 12.81 -31.03
N LYS A 53 17.89 14.00 -31.35
CA LYS A 53 17.92 15.19 -30.50
C LYS A 53 17.10 14.94 -29.21
N GLU A 54 15.91 14.37 -29.33
CA GLU A 54 15.07 14.00 -28.18
C GLU A 54 15.72 12.93 -27.31
N ASN A 55 16.35 11.93 -27.91
CA ASN A 55 17.09 10.90 -27.16
C ASN A 55 18.28 11.47 -26.40
N LYS A 56 19.05 12.38 -27.00
CA LYS A 56 20.16 13.07 -26.33
C LYS A 56 19.64 13.89 -25.15
N LYS A 57 18.52 14.62 -25.35
CA LYS A 57 17.88 15.39 -24.27
C LYS A 57 17.42 14.49 -23.13
N ARG A 58 16.72 13.37 -23.43
CA ARG A 58 16.29 12.38 -22.43
C ARG A 58 17.46 11.75 -21.69
N SER A 59 18.53 11.39 -22.40
CA SER A 59 19.74 10.84 -21.78
C SER A 59 20.41 11.83 -20.83
N HIS A 60 20.45 13.10 -21.19
CA HIS A 60 20.97 14.16 -20.31
C HIS A 60 20.09 14.37 -19.08
N GLU A 61 18.75 14.44 -19.25
CA GLU A 61 17.79 14.56 -18.15
C GLU A 61 17.90 13.38 -17.20
N LEU A 62 18.03 12.15 -17.72
CA LEU A 62 18.22 10.92 -16.94
C LEU A 62 19.52 10.97 -16.13
N SER A 63 20.64 11.30 -16.77
CA SER A 63 21.94 11.40 -16.11
C SER A 63 21.91 12.46 -15.01
N SER A 64 21.34 13.62 -15.28
CA SER A 64 21.22 14.71 -14.30
C SER A 64 20.38 14.29 -13.09
N ALA A 65 19.24 13.63 -13.31
CA ALA A 65 18.39 13.13 -12.22
C ALA A 65 19.10 12.08 -11.37
N LEU A 66 19.78 11.13 -12.01
CA LEU A 66 20.54 10.08 -11.31
C LEU A 66 21.70 10.68 -10.50
N ASP A 67 22.43 11.64 -11.05
CA ASP A 67 23.56 12.28 -10.38
C ASP A 67 23.08 13.11 -9.17
N GLU A 68 21.94 13.80 -9.29
CA GLU A 68 21.34 14.54 -8.17
C GLU A 68 20.93 13.60 -7.04
N ILE A 69 20.29 12.47 -7.35
CA ILE A 69 19.92 11.47 -6.33
C ILE A 69 21.18 10.92 -5.68
N LYS A 70 22.19 10.50 -6.47
CA LYS A 70 23.46 9.98 -5.96
C LYS A 70 24.16 10.97 -5.04
N HIS A 71 24.17 12.25 -5.40
CA HIS A 71 24.76 13.31 -4.59
C HIS A 71 24.06 13.45 -3.23
N VAL A 72 22.71 13.47 -3.21
CA VAL A 72 21.91 13.53 -1.97
C VAL A 72 22.16 12.31 -1.10
N VAL A 73 22.17 11.11 -1.69
CA VAL A 73 22.44 9.84 -0.99
C VAL A 73 23.85 9.86 -0.39
N ALA A 74 24.88 10.20 -1.18
CA ALA A 74 26.28 10.25 -0.70
C ALA A 74 26.47 11.26 0.44
N LYS A 75 25.87 12.44 0.34
CA LYS A 75 25.96 13.46 1.39
C LYS A 75 25.34 13.01 2.71
N ARG A 76 24.25 12.22 2.68
CA ARG A 76 23.59 11.72 3.89
C ARG A 76 24.24 10.44 4.44
N MET A 77 24.75 9.55 3.57
CA MET A 77 25.49 8.36 4.04
C MET A 77 26.73 8.70 4.87
N ASN A 78 27.39 9.83 4.60
CA ASN A 78 28.51 10.31 5.41
C ASN A 78 28.09 10.80 6.82
N LEU A 79 26.79 10.88 7.11
CA LEU A 79 26.23 11.37 8.37
C LEU A 79 25.56 10.28 9.22
N THR A 80 25.37 9.07 8.66
CA THR A 80 24.68 7.97 9.37
C THR A 80 25.59 6.75 9.52
N THR A 81 25.53 6.12 10.68
CA THR A 81 26.23 4.86 11.00
C THR A 81 25.76 3.75 10.05
N ASN A 82 26.70 2.89 9.61
CA ASN A 82 26.53 1.75 8.68
C ASN A 82 25.64 0.61 9.22
N HIS A 83 24.44 0.90 9.72
CA HIS A 83 23.48 -0.15 10.09
C HIS A 83 22.45 -0.29 8.96
N THR A 84 22.52 -1.41 8.22
CA THR A 84 21.49 -1.79 7.25
C THR A 84 20.38 -2.56 7.96
N VAL A 85 19.13 -2.12 7.77
CA VAL A 85 17.95 -2.78 8.34
C VAL A 85 17.40 -3.83 7.36
N SER A 86 16.52 -4.71 7.84
CA SER A 86 15.83 -5.67 6.95
C SER A 86 14.82 -4.98 6.05
N LEU A 87 14.06 -4.01 6.56
CA LEU A 87 12.94 -3.41 5.83
C LEU A 87 13.00 -1.88 5.82
N VAL A 88 12.99 -1.29 4.63
CA VAL A 88 12.82 0.15 4.41
C VAL A 88 11.44 0.41 3.81
N MET A 89 10.64 1.25 4.43
CA MET A 89 9.30 1.64 3.97
C MET A 89 9.33 3.06 3.41
N GLY A 90 8.96 3.23 2.15
CA GLY A 90 8.91 4.54 1.49
C GLY A 90 7.49 5.07 1.39
N ILE A 91 7.26 6.30 1.87
CA ILE A 91 5.96 6.96 1.87
C ILE A 91 6.11 8.34 1.21
N PRO A 92 5.79 8.48 -0.07
CA PRO A 92 5.72 9.79 -0.71
C PRO A 92 4.46 10.53 -0.25
N THR A 93 4.58 11.81 0.02
CA THR A 93 3.47 12.71 0.34
C THR A 93 3.61 14.03 -0.40
N VAL A 94 2.49 14.60 -0.83
CA VAL A 94 2.40 15.87 -1.53
C VAL A 94 1.37 16.79 -0.89
N LYS A 95 1.43 18.09 -1.19
CA LYS A 95 0.43 19.04 -0.74
C LYS A 95 -0.94 18.72 -1.33
N ARG A 96 -1.94 18.53 -0.46
CA ARG A 96 -3.34 18.28 -0.84
C ARG A 96 -4.19 19.50 -0.46
N GLU A 97 -5.22 19.79 -1.26
CA GLU A 97 -6.09 20.94 -1.02
C GLU A 97 -7.04 20.77 0.19
N LYS A 98 -7.51 19.53 0.44
CA LYS A 98 -8.61 19.29 1.37
C LYS A 98 -8.24 18.52 2.62
N HIS A 99 -7.43 17.47 2.52
CA HIS A 99 -7.18 16.58 3.65
C HIS A 99 -5.80 15.93 3.57
N HIS A 100 -5.10 15.90 4.71
CA HIS A 100 -3.81 15.24 4.87
C HIS A 100 -4.00 13.95 5.66
N TYR A 101 -3.49 12.84 5.14
CA TYR A 101 -3.66 11.50 5.73
C TYR A 101 -2.40 10.99 6.42
N LEU A 102 -1.24 11.59 6.14
CA LEU A 102 0.09 11.10 6.53
C LEU A 102 0.20 10.72 8.02
N ILE A 103 -0.25 11.59 8.93
CA ILE A 103 -0.14 11.35 10.38
C ILE A 103 -0.92 10.09 10.79
N ASN A 104 -2.12 9.92 10.26
CA ASN A 104 -2.94 8.72 10.51
C ASN A 104 -2.28 7.45 9.94
N THR A 105 -1.69 7.55 8.75
CA THR A 105 -0.92 6.46 8.13
C THR A 105 0.29 6.08 8.98
N LEU A 106 1.05 7.05 9.46
CA LEU A 106 2.20 6.80 10.35
C LEU A 106 1.75 6.19 11.68
N HIS A 107 0.66 6.66 12.27
CA HIS A 107 0.09 6.02 13.47
C HIS A 107 -0.28 4.56 13.20
N SER A 108 -0.90 4.26 12.07
CA SER A 108 -1.26 2.88 11.71
C SER A 108 -0.03 1.98 11.51
N LEU A 109 1.03 2.50 10.90
CA LEU A 109 2.26 1.75 10.65
C LEU A 109 3.08 1.50 11.92
N LEU A 110 3.18 2.51 12.79
CA LEU A 110 3.99 2.43 14.03
C LEU A 110 3.24 1.75 15.17
N TYR A 111 1.92 1.59 15.05
CA TYR A 111 1.09 0.95 16.05
C TYR A 111 1.45 -0.53 16.21
N GLU A 112 1.68 -0.96 17.45
CA GLU A 112 2.05 -2.35 17.81
C GLU A 112 3.43 -2.85 17.29
N LEU A 113 4.29 -2.00 16.73
CA LEU A 113 5.65 -2.44 16.42
C LEU A 113 6.42 -2.71 17.72
N SER A 114 7.03 -3.90 17.81
CA SER A 114 7.96 -4.22 18.89
C SER A 114 9.24 -3.38 18.77
N GLU A 115 9.99 -3.25 19.85
CA GLU A 115 11.29 -2.55 19.81
C GLU A 115 12.29 -3.26 18.87
N GLU A 116 12.21 -4.59 18.75
CA GLU A 116 13.02 -5.35 17.78
C GLU A 116 12.66 -4.98 16.35
N GLN A 117 11.36 -4.91 16.01
CA GLN A 117 10.89 -4.48 14.70
C GLN A 117 11.26 -3.02 14.38
N LYS A 118 11.16 -2.12 15.38
CA LYS A 118 11.60 -0.72 15.23
C LYS A 118 13.10 -0.61 14.95
N ASN A 119 13.92 -1.46 15.58
CA ASN A 119 15.36 -1.46 15.37
C ASN A 119 15.77 -2.05 14.01
N ASP A 120 14.92 -2.83 13.37
CA ASP A 120 15.18 -3.50 12.08
C ASP A 120 14.34 -2.94 10.92
N CYS A 121 13.74 -1.77 11.09
CA CYS A 121 13.04 -1.08 10.01
C CYS A 121 13.32 0.43 10.02
N VAL A 122 13.15 1.05 8.85
CA VAL A 122 13.16 2.51 8.67
C VAL A 122 11.96 2.92 7.82
N ILE A 123 11.22 3.92 8.28
CA ILE A 123 10.12 4.55 7.54
C ILE A 123 10.63 5.89 7.00
N ILE A 124 10.62 6.06 5.70
CA ILE A 124 11.05 7.28 5.03
C ILE A 124 9.83 8.03 4.51
N VAL A 125 9.52 9.16 5.12
CA VAL A 125 8.53 10.12 4.62
C VAL A 125 9.22 11.02 3.61
N PHE A 126 8.82 10.90 2.36
CA PHE A 126 9.32 11.75 1.28
C PHE A 126 8.31 12.86 0.98
N VAL A 127 8.59 14.06 1.46
CA VAL A 127 7.79 15.25 1.15
C VAL A 127 8.16 15.70 -0.26
N ALA A 128 7.39 15.28 -1.25
CA ALA A 128 7.64 15.49 -2.67
C ALA A 128 7.25 16.92 -3.11
N GLU A 129 7.78 17.92 -2.41
CA GLU A 129 7.55 19.34 -2.62
C GLU A 129 8.85 20.12 -2.49
N VAL A 130 8.95 21.22 -3.24
CA VAL A 130 10.14 22.11 -3.23
C VAL A 130 9.90 23.41 -2.44
N ASN A 131 8.68 23.67 -2.01
CA ASN A 131 8.35 24.80 -1.15
C ASN A 131 8.86 24.54 0.26
N ALA A 132 9.90 25.26 0.68
CA ALA A 132 10.57 25.05 1.96
C ALA A 132 9.63 25.26 3.18
N GLU A 133 8.69 26.19 3.11
CA GLU A 133 7.73 26.47 4.16
C GLU A 133 6.80 25.26 4.37
N TYR A 134 6.26 24.71 3.29
CA TYR A 134 5.42 23.51 3.37
C TYR A 134 6.21 22.27 3.84
N VAL A 135 7.42 22.06 3.30
CA VAL A 135 8.28 20.95 3.71
C VAL A 135 8.58 21.02 5.20
N ASN A 136 8.94 22.20 5.72
CA ASN A 136 9.22 22.42 7.13
C ASN A 136 7.96 22.19 7.99
N SER A 137 6.78 22.65 7.54
CA SER A 137 5.53 22.45 8.29
C SER A 137 5.18 20.96 8.42
N VAL A 138 5.37 20.15 7.37
CA VAL A 138 5.18 18.70 7.43
C VAL A 138 6.22 18.05 8.35
N ALA A 139 7.50 18.43 8.23
CA ALA A 139 8.57 17.89 9.07
C ALA A 139 8.33 18.17 10.56
N GLU A 140 7.93 19.38 10.92
CA GLU A 140 7.60 19.74 12.31
C GLU A 140 6.34 19.02 12.80
N SER A 141 5.32 18.83 11.97
CA SER A 141 4.14 18.04 12.33
C SER A 141 4.50 16.58 12.64
N VAL A 142 5.33 15.96 11.80
CA VAL A 142 5.81 14.59 12.01
C VAL A 142 6.67 14.50 13.27
N LYS A 143 7.60 15.43 13.48
CA LYS A 143 8.47 15.47 14.64
C LYS A 143 7.70 15.67 15.95
N THR A 144 6.66 16.48 15.93
CA THR A 144 5.79 16.72 17.09
C THR A 144 4.97 15.48 17.42
N SER A 145 4.46 14.76 16.39
CA SER A 145 3.63 13.57 16.58
C SER A 145 4.44 12.32 16.96
N PHE A 146 5.70 12.20 16.48
CA PHE A 146 6.54 11.02 16.62
C PHE A 146 7.97 11.35 17.07
N PRO A 147 8.16 12.05 18.20
CA PRO A 147 9.47 12.53 18.62
C PRO A 147 10.48 11.39 18.93
N ARG A 148 9.99 10.26 19.45
CA ARG A 148 10.83 9.10 19.78
C ARG A 148 11.33 8.39 18.52
N GLU A 149 10.46 8.19 17.55
CA GLU A 149 10.74 7.52 16.28
C GLU A 149 11.69 8.36 15.40
N ILE A 150 11.57 9.67 15.42
CA ILE A 150 12.54 10.58 14.77
C ILE A 150 13.90 10.51 15.49
N GLN A 151 13.92 10.55 16.81
CA GLN A 151 15.17 10.52 17.59
C GLN A 151 15.91 9.18 17.47
N SER A 152 15.18 8.07 17.42
CA SER A 152 15.76 6.73 17.25
C SER A 152 16.20 6.44 15.81
N GLY A 153 15.76 7.23 14.81
CA GLY A 153 16.04 7.01 13.39
C GLY A 153 15.11 6.01 12.69
N VAL A 154 14.09 5.51 13.38
CA VAL A 154 13.04 4.66 12.79
C VAL A 154 12.22 5.44 11.76
N LEU A 155 12.06 6.75 11.97
CA LEU A 155 11.31 7.64 11.09
C LEU A 155 12.22 8.74 10.55
N GLU A 156 12.35 8.81 9.22
CA GLU A 156 13.09 9.87 8.53
C GLU A 156 12.15 10.72 7.70
N VAL A 157 12.40 12.03 7.64
CA VAL A 157 11.68 12.96 6.76
C VAL A 157 12.68 13.58 5.79
N ILE A 158 12.40 13.47 4.49
CA ILE A 158 13.25 13.99 3.43
C ILE A 158 12.42 14.75 2.40
N SER A 159 13.08 15.62 1.63
CA SER A 159 12.52 16.28 0.45
C SER A 159 13.56 16.34 -0.67
N PRO A 160 13.17 16.41 -1.93
CA PRO A 160 14.10 16.54 -3.03
C PRO A 160 14.61 18.00 -3.13
N PRO A 161 15.83 18.23 -3.66
CA PRO A 161 16.25 19.57 -4.04
C PRO A 161 15.40 20.08 -5.21
N ALA A 162 15.25 21.40 -5.31
CA ALA A 162 14.46 22.02 -6.38
C ALA A 162 15.01 21.70 -7.78
N SER A 163 16.32 21.50 -7.90
CA SER A 163 17.03 21.11 -9.13
C SER A 163 16.67 19.72 -9.65
N TYR A 164 16.08 18.88 -8.82
CA TYR A 164 15.72 17.50 -9.19
C TYR A 164 14.63 17.43 -10.26
N TYR A 165 13.65 18.33 -10.20
CA TYR A 165 12.53 18.29 -11.14
C TYR A 165 12.87 19.02 -12.45
N PRO A 166 12.77 18.32 -13.61
CA PRO A 166 12.84 18.98 -14.91
C PRO A 166 11.61 19.85 -15.14
N ASP A 167 11.66 20.67 -16.20
CA ASP A 167 10.47 21.41 -16.63
C ASP A 167 9.34 20.46 -17.07
N LEU A 168 8.20 20.54 -16.37
CA LEU A 168 7.00 19.75 -16.60
C LEU A 168 5.87 20.56 -17.27
N SER A 169 6.15 21.77 -17.78
CA SER A 169 5.12 22.65 -18.36
C SER A 169 4.63 22.18 -19.74
N ASN A 170 5.51 21.55 -20.53
CA ASN A 170 5.25 21.19 -21.94
C ASN A 170 5.28 19.66 -22.15
N LEU A 171 4.40 18.93 -21.47
CA LEU A 171 4.29 17.48 -21.61
C LEU A 171 3.33 17.11 -22.73
N LYS A 172 3.70 16.09 -23.54
CA LYS A 172 2.83 15.54 -24.57
C LYS A 172 1.65 14.83 -23.93
N LYS A 173 0.42 15.22 -24.29
CA LYS A 173 -0.79 14.52 -23.89
C LYS A 173 -0.80 13.08 -24.45
N THR A 174 -1.05 12.10 -23.61
CA THR A 174 -1.12 10.69 -23.99
C THR A 174 -2.32 10.05 -23.30
N PHE A 175 -2.88 8.98 -23.88
CA PHE A 175 -3.99 8.18 -23.34
C PHE A 175 -5.31 8.96 -23.14
N GLY A 176 -5.50 10.11 -23.78
CA GLY A 176 -6.67 10.97 -23.55
C GLY A 176 -6.66 11.71 -22.21
N ASP A 177 -5.54 11.69 -21.48
CA ASP A 177 -5.39 12.37 -20.21
C ASP A 177 -5.33 13.91 -20.38
N SER A 178 -5.87 14.65 -19.40
CA SER A 178 -5.69 16.09 -19.31
C SER A 178 -4.21 16.45 -19.03
N GLU A 179 -3.83 17.71 -19.30
CA GLU A 179 -2.47 18.20 -19.02
C GLU A 179 -2.08 18.03 -17.55
N ASP A 180 -3.00 18.36 -16.65
CA ASP A 180 -2.77 18.24 -15.20
C ASP A 180 -2.55 16.79 -14.78
N ARG A 181 -3.31 15.86 -15.37
CA ARG A 181 -3.13 14.43 -15.10
C ARG A 181 -1.81 13.90 -15.65
N VAL A 182 -1.40 14.32 -16.85
CA VAL A 182 -0.09 13.96 -17.41
C VAL A 182 1.04 14.51 -16.56
N ARG A 183 0.96 15.78 -16.13
CA ARG A 183 1.92 16.40 -15.23
C ARG A 183 1.99 15.68 -13.88
N TRP A 184 0.83 15.41 -13.29
CA TRP A 184 0.72 14.70 -12.01
C TRP A 184 1.40 13.34 -12.03
N ARG A 185 1.07 12.46 -13.01
CA ARG A 185 1.67 11.13 -13.10
C ARG A 185 3.15 11.15 -13.46
N THR A 186 3.57 12.12 -14.29
CA THR A 186 4.98 12.32 -14.65
C THR A 186 5.81 12.71 -13.43
N LYS A 187 5.29 13.64 -12.61
CA LYS A 187 5.91 14.01 -11.34
C LYS A 187 5.96 12.83 -10.39
N GLN A 188 4.87 12.05 -10.26
CA GLN A 188 4.81 10.87 -9.41
C GLN A 188 5.89 9.83 -9.76
N ASN A 189 6.16 9.61 -11.06
CA ASN A 189 7.25 8.73 -11.49
C ASN A 189 8.63 9.21 -10.99
N LEU A 190 8.87 10.51 -11.03
CA LEU A 190 10.10 11.12 -10.49
C LEU A 190 10.16 10.99 -8.96
N ASP A 191 9.07 11.27 -8.27
CA ASP A 191 8.97 11.17 -6.82
C ASP A 191 9.32 9.77 -6.32
N TYR A 192 8.76 8.74 -6.93
CA TYR A 192 9.05 7.35 -6.57
C TYR A 192 10.48 6.95 -6.91
N SER A 193 10.98 7.40 -8.05
CA SER A 193 12.37 7.15 -8.45
C SER A 193 13.37 7.71 -7.45
N PHE A 194 13.16 8.95 -6.98
CA PHE A 194 14.00 9.55 -5.94
C PHE A 194 13.96 8.75 -4.65
N LEU A 195 12.75 8.46 -4.17
CA LEU A 195 12.56 7.76 -2.89
C LEU A 195 13.16 6.35 -2.91
N MET A 196 12.97 5.60 -3.99
CA MET A 196 13.51 4.26 -4.16
C MET A 196 15.05 4.24 -4.11
N LEU A 197 15.72 5.15 -4.85
CA LEU A 197 17.19 5.22 -4.83
C LEU A 197 17.73 5.75 -3.51
N TYR A 198 17.02 6.67 -2.85
CA TYR A 198 17.41 7.12 -1.51
C TYR A 198 17.32 6.00 -0.48
N ALA A 199 16.31 5.14 -0.59
CA ALA A 199 16.09 4.00 0.30
C ALA A 199 17.05 2.84 0.06
N GLN A 200 17.52 2.67 -1.18
CA GLN A 200 18.28 1.51 -1.66
C GLN A 200 19.45 1.09 -0.75
N PRO A 201 20.35 1.98 -0.30
CA PRO A 201 21.52 1.56 0.52
C PRO A 201 21.18 1.33 2.00
N LYS A 202 19.92 1.52 2.43
CA LYS A 202 19.53 1.51 3.84
C LYS A 202 19.07 0.15 4.35
N GLY A 203 18.60 -0.73 3.47
CA GLY A 203 18.09 -2.02 3.90
C GLY A 203 18.07 -3.09 2.81
N THR A 204 17.74 -4.32 3.22
CA THR A 204 17.67 -5.48 2.33
C THR A 204 16.46 -5.43 1.42
N PHE A 205 15.32 -5.01 1.96
CA PHE A 205 14.05 -4.89 1.24
C PHE A 205 13.52 -3.48 1.28
N TYR A 206 12.88 -3.07 0.20
CA TYR A 206 12.15 -1.81 0.08
C TYR A 206 10.67 -2.07 -0.12
N LEU A 207 9.83 -1.48 0.73
CA LEU A 207 8.37 -1.53 0.64
C LEU A 207 7.83 -0.16 0.24
N GLN A 208 7.20 -0.09 -0.93
CA GLN A 208 6.51 1.12 -1.39
C GLN A 208 5.11 1.19 -0.78
N LEU A 209 4.80 2.32 -0.16
CA LEU A 209 3.49 2.66 0.42
C LEU A 209 3.00 4.00 -0.14
N GLU A 210 1.80 4.41 0.27
CA GLU A 210 1.21 5.73 0.03
C GLU A 210 0.86 6.40 1.36
N ASP A 211 0.64 7.72 1.37
CA ASP A 211 0.41 8.51 2.59
C ASP A 211 -1.03 8.44 3.12
N ASP A 212 -1.90 7.66 2.48
CA ASP A 212 -3.32 7.52 2.79
C ASP A 212 -3.76 6.05 2.93
N ILE A 213 -2.98 5.29 3.68
CA ILE A 213 -3.23 3.87 3.93
C ILE A 213 -3.36 3.55 5.42
N ILE A 214 -3.96 2.40 5.69
CA ILE A 214 -3.87 1.71 6.98
C ILE A 214 -3.24 0.33 6.78
N ALA A 215 -2.47 -0.10 7.78
CA ALA A 215 -1.82 -1.39 7.81
C ALA A 215 -2.56 -2.37 8.75
N LYS A 216 -2.51 -3.66 8.46
CA LYS A 216 -2.90 -4.70 9.42
C LYS A 216 -1.90 -4.78 10.57
N PRO A 217 -2.33 -5.16 11.77
CA PRO A 217 -1.43 -5.59 12.83
C PRO A 217 -0.49 -6.71 12.35
N ASP A 218 0.70 -6.80 12.94
CA ASP A 218 1.72 -7.80 12.59
C ASP A 218 2.14 -7.82 11.09
N TYR A 219 1.98 -6.70 10.37
CA TYR A 219 2.26 -6.64 8.93
C TYR A 219 3.75 -6.90 8.62
N ILE A 220 4.69 -6.42 9.43
CA ILE A 220 6.13 -6.66 9.23
C ILE A 220 6.43 -8.15 9.27
N GLN A 221 6.01 -8.84 10.34
CA GLN A 221 6.22 -10.28 10.48
C GLN A 221 5.55 -11.07 9.34
N SER A 222 4.40 -10.62 8.88
CA SER A 222 3.69 -11.23 7.74
C SER A 222 4.48 -11.06 6.43
N ILE A 223 5.08 -9.89 6.21
CA ILE A 223 5.94 -9.61 5.04
C ILE A 223 7.19 -10.49 5.06
N GLU A 224 7.92 -10.50 6.18
CA GLU A 224 9.14 -11.31 6.37
C GLU A 224 8.88 -12.79 6.14
N ASN A 225 7.84 -13.33 6.79
CA ASN A 225 7.44 -14.72 6.65
C ASN A 225 7.03 -15.06 5.21
N PHE A 226 6.38 -14.14 4.52
CA PHE A 226 5.98 -14.35 3.12
C PHE A 226 7.19 -14.31 2.20
N ALA A 227 8.10 -13.35 2.37
CA ALA A 227 9.33 -13.24 1.58
C ALA A 227 10.25 -14.45 1.78
N ALA A 228 10.45 -14.89 3.04
CA ALA A 228 11.27 -16.05 3.37
C ALA A 228 10.74 -17.38 2.79
N LYS A 229 9.44 -17.50 2.55
CA LYS A 229 8.83 -18.69 1.94
C LYS A 229 9.02 -18.80 0.44
N GLN A 230 9.47 -17.74 -0.23
CA GLN A 230 9.65 -17.76 -1.67
C GLN A 230 10.93 -18.51 -2.02
N SER A 231 10.79 -19.71 -2.58
CA SER A 231 11.90 -20.52 -3.07
C SER A 231 12.32 -20.22 -4.52
N GLN A 232 11.47 -19.47 -5.25
CA GLN A 232 11.70 -19.06 -6.63
C GLN A 232 12.25 -17.63 -6.69
N GLU A 233 12.94 -17.31 -7.77
CA GLU A 233 13.28 -15.91 -8.07
C GLU A 233 12.00 -15.09 -8.21
N TRP A 234 11.97 -13.93 -7.56
CA TRP A 234 10.89 -12.98 -7.62
C TRP A 234 11.43 -11.56 -7.73
N MET A 235 10.66 -10.67 -8.32
CA MET A 235 11.00 -9.26 -8.46
C MET A 235 10.09 -8.36 -7.62
N ILE A 236 8.82 -8.76 -7.47
CA ILE A 236 7.81 -7.98 -6.74
C ILE A 236 6.97 -8.92 -5.90
N LEU A 237 6.88 -8.64 -4.59
CA LEU A 237 5.85 -9.22 -3.73
C LEU A 237 4.80 -8.15 -3.43
N GLU A 238 3.52 -8.50 -3.66
CA GLU A 238 2.41 -7.56 -3.49
C GLU A 238 1.60 -7.89 -2.25
N PHE A 239 1.43 -6.90 -1.39
CA PHE A 239 0.64 -6.99 -0.16
C PHE A 239 -0.63 -6.13 -0.20
N SER A 240 -0.94 -5.54 -1.34
CA SER A 240 -2.22 -4.91 -1.69
C SER A 240 -2.47 -5.02 -3.19
N GLN A 241 -3.76 -5.07 -3.59
CA GLN A 241 -4.17 -5.03 -5.00
C GLN A 241 -4.17 -3.62 -5.58
N LEU A 242 -4.16 -2.60 -4.72
CA LEU A 242 -4.40 -1.22 -5.13
C LEU A 242 -3.10 -0.50 -5.49
N GLY A 243 -3.08 0.14 -6.65
CA GLY A 243 -2.05 1.05 -7.09
C GLY A 243 -0.61 0.58 -6.80
N PHE A 244 0.21 1.49 -6.34
CA PHE A 244 1.60 1.22 -5.96
C PHE A 244 1.77 0.99 -4.44
N ILE A 245 0.69 0.58 -3.76
CA ILE A 245 0.63 0.30 -2.31
C ILE A 245 1.11 -1.13 -2.03
N GLY A 246 1.97 -1.29 -1.01
CA GLY A 246 2.40 -2.60 -0.50
C GLY A 246 3.19 -3.41 -1.52
N LYS A 247 4.03 -2.76 -2.33
CA LYS A 247 4.92 -3.41 -3.28
C LYS A 247 6.31 -3.55 -2.65
N LEU A 248 6.72 -4.79 -2.39
CA LEU A 248 8.04 -5.12 -1.85
C LEU A 248 9.01 -5.47 -2.96
N PHE A 249 10.18 -4.89 -2.90
CA PHE A 249 11.30 -5.11 -3.81
C PHE A 249 12.55 -5.51 -3.02
N LYS A 250 13.46 -6.24 -3.63
CA LYS A 250 14.82 -6.34 -3.12
C LYS A 250 15.54 -5.02 -3.41
N SER A 251 16.29 -4.52 -2.44
CA SER A 251 17.01 -3.25 -2.62
C SER A 251 18.05 -3.31 -3.74
N GLU A 252 18.60 -4.48 -4.02
CA GLU A 252 19.54 -4.72 -5.13
C GLU A 252 18.91 -4.53 -6.52
N ASP A 253 17.59 -4.75 -6.66
CA ASP A 253 16.86 -4.58 -7.93
C ASP A 253 16.44 -3.13 -8.20
N LEU A 254 16.43 -2.26 -7.18
CA LEU A 254 15.94 -0.89 -7.29
C LEU A 254 16.67 -0.05 -8.35
N PRO A 255 17.99 -0.11 -8.53
CA PRO A 255 18.65 0.65 -9.57
C PRO A 255 18.10 0.36 -10.97
N LEU A 256 17.94 -0.91 -11.34
CA LEU A 256 17.36 -1.31 -12.62
C LEU A 256 15.91 -0.81 -12.79
N ILE A 257 15.11 -0.95 -11.75
CA ILE A 257 13.70 -0.53 -11.74
C ILE A 257 13.61 0.99 -11.95
N VAL A 258 14.40 1.74 -11.21
CA VAL A 258 14.41 3.21 -11.27
C VAL A 258 14.94 3.72 -12.60
N GLU A 259 16.00 3.12 -13.14
CA GLU A 259 16.48 3.48 -14.48
C GLU A 259 15.40 3.28 -15.54
N PHE A 260 14.66 2.18 -15.48
CA PHE A 260 13.52 1.94 -16.36
C PHE A 260 12.41 2.99 -16.16
N PHE A 261 12.09 3.35 -14.93
CA PHE A 261 11.09 4.38 -14.65
C PHE A 261 11.52 5.74 -15.21
N LEU A 262 12.77 6.14 -14.95
CA LEU A 262 13.32 7.41 -15.45
C LEU A 262 13.46 7.46 -16.97
N MET A 263 13.66 6.32 -17.63
CA MET A 263 13.68 6.24 -19.09
C MET A 263 12.32 6.59 -19.71
N PHE A 264 11.22 6.21 -19.03
CA PHE A 264 9.85 6.34 -19.55
C PHE A 264 8.91 7.19 -18.66
N TYR A 265 9.46 8.02 -17.77
CA TYR A 265 8.69 8.76 -16.77
C TYR A 265 7.64 9.71 -17.36
N LYS A 266 7.86 10.23 -18.57
CA LYS A 266 6.91 11.08 -19.29
C LYS A 266 5.81 10.29 -20.02
N ASP A 267 6.06 9.03 -20.29
CA ASP A 267 5.28 8.26 -21.25
C ASP A 267 4.08 7.56 -20.59
N LYS A 268 4.26 6.95 -19.40
CA LYS A 268 3.24 6.11 -18.76
C LYS A 268 3.16 6.30 -17.24
N PRO A 269 2.01 5.97 -16.62
CA PRO A 269 1.88 5.90 -15.17
C PRO A 269 2.80 4.83 -14.57
N ILE A 270 3.19 4.99 -13.31
CA ILE A 270 4.09 4.10 -12.58
C ILE A 270 3.62 2.63 -12.56
N ASP A 271 2.32 2.41 -12.36
CA ASP A 271 1.73 1.06 -12.35
C ASP A 271 1.91 0.33 -13.69
N TRP A 272 1.86 1.08 -14.79
CA TRP A 272 2.07 0.53 -16.12
C TRP A 272 3.54 0.35 -16.43
N LEU A 273 4.41 1.22 -15.90
CA LEU A 273 5.86 1.09 -16.10
C LEU A 273 6.38 -0.19 -15.46
N ILE A 274 5.95 -0.51 -14.24
CA ILE A 274 6.38 -1.75 -13.58
C ILE A 274 5.88 -3.01 -14.33
N ASP A 275 4.66 -2.98 -14.89
CA ASP A 275 4.15 -4.08 -15.69
C ASP A 275 4.93 -4.24 -17.01
N HIS A 276 5.33 -3.13 -17.64
CA HIS A 276 6.16 -3.14 -18.85
C HIS A 276 7.59 -3.63 -18.57
N LEU A 277 8.16 -3.29 -17.41
CA LEU A 277 9.45 -3.82 -17.00
C LEU A 277 9.40 -5.36 -16.90
N LEU A 278 8.35 -5.90 -16.28
CA LEU A 278 8.15 -7.35 -16.23
C LEU A 278 7.97 -7.95 -17.62
N TRP A 279 7.20 -7.27 -18.50
CA TRP A 279 7.00 -7.71 -19.88
C TRP A 279 8.32 -7.80 -20.63
N VAL A 280 9.17 -6.78 -20.56
CA VAL A 280 10.51 -6.78 -21.20
C VAL A 280 11.40 -7.88 -20.63
N LYS A 281 11.29 -8.17 -19.33
CA LYS A 281 12.16 -9.13 -18.64
C LYS A 281 11.84 -10.59 -19.00
N VAL A 282 10.54 -10.96 -19.16
CA VAL A 282 10.16 -12.37 -19.24
C VAL A 282 9.21 -12.74 -20.38
N CYS A 283 8.59 -11.78 -21.07
CA CYS A 283 7.66 -12.13 -22.15
C CYS A 283 8.39 -12.43 -23.46
N ASN A 284 8.09 -13.58 -24.06
CA ASN A 284 8.54 -13.89 -25.40
C ASN A 284 7.57 -13.28 -26.42
N PRO A 285 8.01 -12.35 -27.31
CA PRO A 285 7.16 -11.70 -28.28
C PRO A 285 6.57 -12.65 -29.34
N GLU A 286 7.11 -13.85 -29.50
CA GLU A 286 6.60 -14.88 -30.42
C GLU A 286 5.44 -15.69 -29.83
N LYS A 287 5.12 -15.50 -28.52
CA LYS A 287 4.06 -16.22 -27.83
C LYS A 287 2.90 -15.30 -27.49
N ASP A 288 1.76 -15.91 -27.16
CA ASP A 288 0.53 -15.19 -26.83
C ASP A 288 0.56 -14.46 -25.48
N ALA A 289 -0.43 -13.62 -25.25
CA ALA A 289 -0.59 -12.86 -24.02
C ALA A 289 -0.75 -13.77 -22.80
N ILE A 290 -1.38 -14.95 -22.94
CA ILE A 290 -1.60 -15.88 -21.82
C ILE A 290 -0.26 -16.42 -21.32
N HIS A 291 0.65 -16.76 -22.25
CA HIS A 291 2.01 -17.16 -21.88
C HIS A 291 2.74 -16.04 -21.15
N CYS A 292 2.66 -14.80 -21.66
CA CYS A 292 3.29 -13.64 -21.04
C CYS A 292 2.78 -13.40 -19.61
N GLU A 293 1.46 -13.41 -19.39
CA GLU A 293 0.89 -13.26 -18.04
C GLU A 293 1.34 -14.37 -17.09
N LYS A 294 1.47 -15.59 -17.56
CA LYS A 294 1.99 -16.70 -16.76
C LYS A 294 3.45 -16.50 -16.36
N GLU A 295 4.30 -16.00 -17.27
CA GLU A 295 5.70 -15.72 -16.97
C GLU A 295 5.84 -14.51 -16.02
N LYS A 296 5.08 -13.44 -16.23
CA LYS A 296 5.04 -12.30 -15.30
C LYS A 296 4.59 -12.72 -13.89
N ALA A 297 3.60 -13.61 -13.78
CA ALA A 297 3.11 -14.10 -12.49
C ALA A 297 4.15 -14.86 -11.66
N LYS A 298 5.22 -15.38 -12.28
CA LYS A 298 6.33 -16.00 -11.55
C LYS A 298 7.19 -14.97 -10.82
N LEU A 299 7.35 -13.78 -11.40
CA LEU A 299 8.15 -12.69 -10.83
C LEU A 299 7.34 -11.74 -9.96
N ARG A 300 6.02 -11.68 -10.14
CA ARG A 300 5.09 -10.82 -9.41
C ARG A 300 4.11 -11.67 -8.61
N ILE A 301 4.43 -11.87 -7.33
CA ILE A 301 3.71 -12.80 -6.45
C ILE A 301 2.86 -12.01 -5.47
N ARG A 302 1.58 -12.34 -5.36
CA ARG A 302 0.65 -11.66 -4.46
C ARG A 302 0.39 -12.47 -3.20
N ALA A 303 0.59 -11.82 -2.05
CA ALA A 303 0.18 -12.32 -0.76
C ALA A 303 -1.34 -12.18 -0.57
N LYS A 304 -1.93 -13.11 0.13
CA LYS A 304 -3.33 -13.08 0.59
C LYS A 304 -3.38 -13.53 2.05
N PRO A 305 -4.16 -12.81 2.87
CA PRO A 305 -4.91 -11.57 2.61
C PRO A 305 -4.00 -10.34 2.39
N SER A 306 -4.56 -9.26 1.82
CA SER A 306 -3.86 -7.97 1.71
C SER A 306 -3.56 -7.40 3.10
N LEU A 307 -2.39 -6.75 3.23
CA LEU A 307 -1.93 -6.17 4.49
C LEU A 307 -2.21 -4.66 4.59
N PHE A 308 -2.50 -4.01 3.47
CA PHE A 308 -2.69 -2.56 3.40
C PHE A 308 -4.01 -2.22 2.71
N GLN A 309 -4.73 -1.22 3.25
CA GLN A 309 -5.96 -0.67 2.70
C GLN A 309 -5.80 0.82 2.45
N HIS A 310 -6.19 1.28 1.27
CA HIS A 310 -6.30 2.69 0.94
C HIS A 310 -7.52 3.31 1.64
N VAL A 311 -7.35 4.46 2.29
CA VAL A 311 -8.39 5.17 3.03
C VAL A 311 -8.63 6.60 2.52
N GLY A 312 -7.80 7.08 1.59
CA GLY A 312 -7.90 8.42 1.02
C GLY A 312 -9.14 8.58 0.14
N ILE A 313 -10.01 9.51 0.50
CA ILE A 313 -11.17 9.90 -0.32
C ILE A 313 -10.76 10.96 -1.35
N TYR A 314 -9.92 11.90 -0.95
CA TYR A 314 -9.45 12.99 -1.80
C TYR A 314 -8.07 12.67 -2.36
N SER A 315 -7.98 12.52 -3.68
CA SER A 315 -6.71 12.27 -4.38
C SER A 315 -5.76 13.48 -4.29
N SER A 316 -4.47 13.23 -4.45
CA SER A 316 -3.47 14.28 -4.69
C SER A 316 -3.65 14.97 -6.05
N LEU A 317 -4.36 14.35 -6.99
CA LEU A 317 -4.81 15.02 -8.23
C LEU A 317 -6.05 15.86 -7.91
N ALA A 318 -5.95 17.17 -8.13
CA ALA A 318 -7.03 18.12 -7.84
C ALA A 318 -8.38 17.70 -8.44
N GLY A 319 -9.45 17.82 -7.66
CA GLY A 319 -10.82 17.49 -8.07
C GLY A 319 -11.17 16.00 -8.17
N LYS A 320 -10.20 15.08 -8.00
CA LYS A 320 -10.45 13.64 -8.06
C LYS A 320 -10.87 13.10 -6.69
N ILE A 321 -12.07 12.52 -6.64
CA ILE A 321 -12.58 11.75 -5.49
C ILE A 321 -12.45 10.26 -5.82
N GLN A 322 -11.99 9.46 -4.87
CA GLN A 322 -11.83 8.03 -5.05
C GLN A 322 -12.25 7.26 -3.78
N ASN A 323 -12.88 6.11 -3.98
CA ASN A 323 -13.27 5.20 -2.91
C ASN A 323 -12.76 3.80 -3.28
N LEU A 324 -11.44 3.62 -3.11
CA LEU A 324 -10.76 2.38 -3.48
C LEU A 324 -10.76 1.43 -2.28
N LYS A 325 -11.31 0.24 -2.47
CA LYS A 325 -11.28 -0.83 -1.46
C LYS A 325 -10.53 -2.03 -2.01
N ASP A 326 -9.55 -2.50 -1.25
CA ASP A 326 -8.87 -3.76 -1.55
C ASP A 326 -9.79 -4.92 -1.20
N LYS A 327 -10.09 -5.77 -2.18
CA LYS A 327 -11.04 -6.89 -2.03
C LYS A 327 -10.54 -8.01 -1.10
N ASP A 328 -9.21 -8.08 -0.89
CA ASP A 328 -8.58 -9.09 -0.06
C ASP A 328 -8.17 -8.53 1.32
N PHE A 329 -8.31 -7.21 1.55
CA PHE A 329 -8.12 -6.60 2.86
C PHE A 329 -9.35 -6.86 3.75
N GLY A 330 -9.15 -7.05 5.04
CA GLY A 330 -10.27 -7.23 5.98
C GLY A 330 -10.91 -8.63 5.98
N LYS A 331 -10.47 -9.55 5.13
CA LYS A 331 -10.96 -10.94 5.18
C LYS A 331 -10.54 -11.69 6.47
N ASN A 332 -9.56 -11.17 7.21
CA ASN A 332 -9.29 -11.56 8.59
C ASN A 332 -9.74 -10.41 9.50
N VAL A 333 -10.92 -10.58 10.04
CA VAL A 333 -11.65 -9.57 10.84
C VAL A 333 -11.15 -9.54 12.30
N LEU A 334 -10.11 -10.34 12.60
CA LEU A 334 -9.46 -10.42 13.90
C LEU A 334 -8.20 -9.56 13.93
N HIS A 335 -7.99 -8.87 15.05
CA HIS A 335 -6.74 -8.15 15.31
C HIS A 335 -5.60 -9.12 15.59
N LYS A 336 -5.78 -10.02 16.54
CA LYS A 336 -4.80 -11.03 16.92
C LYS A 336 -5.51 -12.31 17.37
N THR A 337 -4.93 -13.46 17.05
CA THR A 337 -5.44 -14.75 17.47
C THR A 337 -4.68 -15.23 18.71
N HIS A 338 -5.41 -15.73 19.68
CA HIS A 338 -4.85 -16.24 20.93
C HIS A 338 -5.37 -17.65 21.22
N ASN A 339 -4.56 -18.46 21.89
CA ASN A 339 -4.98 -19.73 22.43
C ASN A 339 -5.64 -19.50 23.80
N ASN A 340 -6.95 -19.29 23.79
CA ASN A 340 -7.73 -19.11 25.00
C ASN A 340 -8.03 -20.46 25.68
N PRO A 341 -8.18 -20.49 27.01
CA PRO A 341 -8.54 -21.72 27.75
C PRO A 341 -9.93 -22.21 27.31
N PRO A 342 -10.20 -23.55 27.37
CA PRO A 342 -11.50 -24.10 26.99
C PRO A 342 -12.65 -23.50 27.82
N ALA A 343 -13.64 -22.92 27.13
CA ALA A 343 -14.81 -22.29 27.75
C ALA A 343 -16.07 -22.50 26.91
N LYS A 344 -17.22 -22.56 27.60
CA LYS A 344 -18.53 -22.37 26.99
C LYS A 344 -18.74 -20.87 26.83
N VAL A 345 -19.05 -20.44 25.61
CA VAL A 345 -19.33 -19.02 25.31
C VAL A 345 -20.84 -18.82 25.17
N ASP A 346 -21.35 -17.71 25.67
CA ASP A 346 -22.78 -17.40 25.66
C ASP A 346 -22.98 -15.85 25.57
N THR A 347 -24.07 -15.42 24.96
CA THR A 347 -24.39 -13.98 24.83
C THR A 347 -25.90 -13.77 24.66
N SER A 348 -26.41 -12.68 25.21
CA SER A 348 -27.77 -12.17 24.93
C SER A 348 -27.87 -11.39 23.64
N LEU A 349 -26.73 -10.93 23.07
CA LEU A 349 -26.68 -10.11 21.87
C LEU A 349 -27.11 -10.90 20.63
N ARG A 350 -27.89 -10.25 19.77
CA ARG A 350 -28.32 -10.84 18.50
C ARG A 350 -27.15 -10.84 17.49
N THR A 351 -26.57 -12.02 17.28
CA THR A 351 -25.46 -12.25 16.35
C THR A 351 -25.85 -11.91 14.91
N TYR A 352 -24.97 -11.24 14.19
CA TYR A 352 -25.12 -10.94 12.78
C TYR A 352 -24.53 -12.06 11.93
N GLN A 353 -25.37 -12.69 11.10
CA GLN A 353 -24.98 -13.73 10.13
C GLN A 353 -24.07 -14.84 10.76
N GLN A 354 -22.90 -15.08 10.15
CA GLN A 354 -21.94 -16.10 10.55
C GLN A 354 -20.91 -15.63 11.60
N TYR A 355 -20.97 -14.39 12.08
CA TYR A 355 -19.95 -13.79 12.96
C TYR A 355 -20.23 -14.13 14.43
N THR A 356 -20.06 -15.42 14.78
CA THR A 356 -20.45 -15.94 16.10
C THR A 356 -19.38 -15.75 17.17
N LEU A 357 -19.82 -15.76 18.46
CA LEU A 357 -18.94 -15.61 19.60
C LEU A 357 -17.91 -16.77 19.72
N GLU A 358 -18.28 -17.97 19.30
CA GLU A 358 -17.36 -19.12 19.26
C GLU A 358 -16.21 -18.91 18.29
N LYS A 359 -16.44 -18.21 17.18
CA LYS A 359 -15.40 -17.94 16.19
C LYS A 359 -14.35 -16.96 16.71
N VAL A 360 -14.75 -15.87 17.37
CA VAL A 360 -13.77 -14.93 17.92
C VAL A 360 -12.99 -15.56 19.07
N TYR A 361 -13.66 -16.36 19.92
CA TYR A 361 -12.99 -17.05 21.01
C TYR A 361 -11.92 -18.05 20.53
N LYS A 362 -12.19 -18.72 19.41
CA LYS A 362 -11.27 -19.67 18.75
C LYS A 362 -10.29 -19.01 17.78
N GLY A 363 -10.29 -17.68 17.67
CA GLY A 363 -9.42 -16.94 16.77
C GLY A 363 -9.68 -17.21 15.28
N LYS A 364 -10.92 -17.51 14.88
CA LYS A 364 -11.27 -17.82 13.48
C LYS A 364 -11.89 -16.65 12.74
N ASP A 365 -12.70 -15.82 13.43
CA ASP A 365 -13.42 -14.69 12.88
C ASP A 365 -13.87 -13.76 14.01
N CYS A 366 -14.29 -12.51 13.73
CA CYS A 366 -14.84 -11.65 14.78
C CYS A 366 -16.24 -12.10 15.20
N PHE A 367 -16.67 -11.65 16.37
CA PHE A 367 -18.07 -11.63 16.77
C PHE A 367 -18.68 -10.30 16.34
N TRP A 368 -19.84 -10.32 15.70
CA TRP A 368 -20.56 -9.11 15.28
C TRP A 368 -22.04 -9.25 15.67
N ALA A 369 -22.56 -8.24 16.34
CA ALA A 369 -23.93 -8.23 16.84
C ALA A 369 -24.62 -6.90 16.60
N SER A 370 -25.95 -6.92 16.60
CA SER A 370 -26.77 -5.71 16.59
C SER A 370 -26.49 -4.81 17.78
N ALA A 371 -26.91 -3.55 17.73
CA ALA A 371 -26.71 -2.56 18.79
C ALA A 371 -27.09 -3.11 20.16
N PRO A 372 -26.14 -3.16 21.12
CA PRO A 372 -26.38 -3.67 22.48
C PRO A 372 -27.32 -2.73 23.24
N VAL A 373 -28.10 -3.30 24.16
CA VAL A 373 -28.93 -2.56 25.12
C VAL A 373 -28.45 -2.81 26.54
N ALA A 374 -28.84 -1.94 27.47
CA ALA A 374 -28.52 -2.11 28.89
C ALA A 374 -28.99 -3.48 29.42
N GLY A 375 -28.10 -4.22 30.07
CA GLY A 375 -28.33 -5.58 30.57
C GLY A 375 -27.90 -6.68 29.63
N ASP A 376 -27.50 -6.38 28.40
CA ASP A 376 -26.89 -7.36 27.53
C ASP A 376 -25.53 -7.80 28.05
N TYR A 377 -25.13 -9.01 27.66
CA TYR A 377 -23.86 -9.59 28.09
C TYR A 377 -23.18 -10.48 27.03
N ILE A 378 -21.87 -10.65 27.20
CA ILE A 378 -21.06 -11.67 26.56
C ILE A 378 -20.35 -12.42 27.68
N SER A 379 -20.44 -13.74 27.72
CA SER A 379 -19.90 -14.57 28.80
C SER A 379 -19.00 -15.70 28.30
N PHE A 380 -17.92 -15.93 29.03
CA PHE A 380 -16.95 -17.01 28.85
C PHE A 380 -16.90 -17.83 30.13
N THR A 381 -17.61 -18.97 30.19
CA THR A 381 -17.65 -19.85 31.32
C THR A 381 -16.65 -21.00 31.13
N PHE A 382 -15.63 -21.06 31.96
CA PHE A 382 -14.60 -22.09 31.88
C PHE A 382 -15.12 -23.47 32.26
N LEU A 383 -14.63 -24.52 31.56
CA LEU A 383 -15.02 -25.89 31.85
C LEU A 383 -14.61 -26.32 33.29
N ASN A 384 -13.45 -25.83 33.72
CA ASN A 384 -12.97 -25.96 35.10
C ASN A 384 -12.53 -24.58 35.59
N PRO A 385 -12.71 -24.24 36.88
CA PRO A 385 -12.21 -22.96 37.40
C PRO A 385 -10.71 -22.81 37.24
N LEU A 386 -10.28 -21.69 36.68
CA LEU A 386 -8.89 -21.38 36.28
C LEU A 386 -8.32 -20.20 37.04
N LYS A 387 -7.02 -20.20 37.25
CA LYS A 387 -6.26 -19.01 37.70
C LYS A 387 -5.93 -18.16 36.50
N VAL A 388 -6.63 -17.03 36.31
CA VAL A 388 -6.40 -16.10 35.22
C VAL A 388 -5.46 -14.98 35.66
N GLU A 389 -4.39 -14.76 34.90
CA GLU A 389 -3.39 -13.70 35.17
C GLU A 389 -3.75 -12.38 34.53
N LYS A 390 -4.10 -12.45 33.24
CA LYS A 390 -4.35 -11.27 32.41
C LYS A 390 -5.52 -11.54 31.46
N TYR A 391 -6.20 -10.48 31.11
CA TYR A 391 -7.21 -10.47 30.06
C TYR A 391 -7.02 -9.26 29.14
N PHE A 392 -7.46 -9.40 27.89
CA PHE A 392 -7.54 -8.31 26.95
C PHE A 392 -8.67 -8.57 25.96
N PHE A 393 -9.49 -7.55 25.73
CA PHE A 393 -10.59 -7.54 24.78
C PHE A 393 -10.50 -6.31 23.89
N ARG A 394 -10.70 -6.48 22.59
CA ARG A 394 -10.79 -5.38 21.63
C ARG A 394 -12.12 -5.43 20.91
N SER A 395 -12.77 -4.28 20.84
CA SER A 395 -14.06 -4.07 20.18
C SER A 395 -13.89 -3.09 19.02
N GLY A 396 -14.68 -3.30 17.95
CA GLY A 396 -14.46 -2.71 16.65
C GLY A 396 -13.42 -3.47 15.85
N ASN A 397 -13.39 -3.25 14.53
CA ASN A 397 -12.35 -3.79 13.64
C ASN A 397 -11.94 -2.73 12.62
N MET A 398 -11.03 -3.08 11.70
CA MET A 398 -10.52 -2.12 10.72
C MET A 398 -11.57 -1.70 9.68
N GLU A 399 -12.56 -2.55 9.39
CA GLU A 399 -13.65 -2.23 8.45
C GLU A 399 -14.75 -1.38 9.12
N HIS A 400 -15.00 -1.64 10.41
CA HIS A 400 -16.04 -0.99 11.21
C HIS A 400 -15.46 -0.49 12.55
N PRO A 401 -14.57 0.53 12.51
CA PRO A 401 -13.89 1.02 13.72
C PRO A 401 -14.85 1.72 14.70
N GLY A 402 -16.06 2.06 14.25
CA GLY A 402 -17.12 2.65 15.06
C GLY A 402 -18.00 1.65 15.79
N ASP A 403 -18.03 0.37 15.36
CA ASP A 403 -18.86 -0.69 15.95
C ASP A 403 -18.24 -1.23 17.25
N LYS A 404 -18.21 -0.39 18.30
CA LYS A 404 -17.54 -0.67 19.56
C LYS A 404 -18.52 -0.92 20.68
N LEU A 405 -18.09 -1.75 21.64
CA LEU A 405 -18.73 -1.87 22.94
C LEU A 405 -18.49 -0.57 23.74
N PHE A 406 -19.56 0.12 24.06
CA PHE A 406 -19.56 1.33 24.89
C PHE A 406 -20.09 1.00 26.27
N ASN A 407 -19.65 1.74 27.30
CA ASN A 407 -20.11 1.60 28.69
C ASN A 407 -20.30 0.13 29.10
N THR A 408 -19.29 -0.70 28.84
CA THR A 408 -19.31 -2.13 29.11
C THR A 408 -18.25 -2.45 30.14
N THR A 409 -18.64 -3.16 31.20
CA THR A 409 -17.76 -3.60 32.28
C THR A 409 -17.25 -5.02 32.05
N VAL A 410 -16.00 -5.29 32.49
CA VAL A 410 -15.42 -6.63 32.55
C VAL A 410 -15.61 -7.16 33.98
N GLU A 411 -16.23 -8.30 34.09
CA GLU A 411 -16.62 -8.89 35.37
C GLU A 411 -16.12 -10.34 35.45
N VAL A 412 -15.72 -10.79 36.63
CA VAL A 412 -15.27 -12.15 36.87
C VAL A 412 -16.13 -12.81 37.96
N LEU A 413 -16.45 -14.10 37.78
CA LEU A 413 -17.13 -14.90 38.79
C LEU A 413 -16.08 -15.74 39.54
N PRO A 414 -15.77 -15.44 40.79
CA PRO A 414 -14.89 -16.29 41.61
C PRO A 414 -15.44 -17.69 41.79
N ALA A 415 -14.58 -18.71 41.81
CA ALA A 415 -15.01 -20.09 42.13
C ALA A 415 -15.37 -20.23 43.61
N ASP A 416 -14.74 -19.46 44.49
CA ASP A 416 -15.03 -19.42 45.91
C ASP A 416 -16.35 -18.68 46.19
N GLU A 417 -17.34 -19.40 46.72
CA GLU A 417 -18.66 -18.86 47.05
C GLU A 417 -18.62 -17.81 48.17
N MET A 418 -17.64 -17.83 49.03
CA MET A 418 -17.50 -16.84 50.10
C MET A 418 -17.19 -15.45 49.52
N LEU A 419 -16.39 -15.38 48.47
CA LEU A 419 -16.08 -14.13 47.76
C LEU A 419 -17.26 -13.55 46.96
N ARG A 420 -18.26 -14.40 46.65
CA ARG A 420 -19.49 -13.97 45.95
C ARG A 420 -20.50 -13.28 46.86
N LYS A 421 -20.41 -13.52 48.19
CA LYS A 421 -21.41 -13.11 49.19
C LYS A 421 -20.97 -11.91 50.03
N GLU A 422 -19.75 -11.39 49.87
CA GLU A 422 -19.31 -10.22 50.62
C GLU A 422 -20.10 -8.98 50.21
N PRO A 423 -20.74 -8.25 51.16
CA PRO A 423 -21.47 -7.05 50.85
C PRO A 423 -20.52 -5.92 50.42
N VAL A 424 -21.04 -5.00 49.58
CA VAL A 424 -20.39 -3.79 49.06
C VAL A 424 -20.12 -2.76 50.19
N ASP A 425 -19.72 -3.20 51.38
CA ASP A 425 -19.39 -2.26 52.47
C ASP A 425 -17.87 -2.10 52.61
N ASN A 426 -17.45 -0.89 52.96
CA ASN A 426 -16.13 -0.26 52.93
C ASN A 426 -14.94 -1.05 53.55
N GLY A 427 -14.90 -2.36 53.44
CA GLY A 427 -13.89 -3.25 54.00
C GLY A 427 -13.54 -4.46 53.16
N SER A 428 -14.04 -4.60 51.91
CA SER A 428 -13.74 -5.76 51.08
C SER A 428 -12.25 -5.86 50.78
N LYS A 429 -11.69 -7.05 50.99
CA LYS A 429 -10.30 -7.45 50.83
C LYS A 429 -9.72 -7.14 49.43
N PHE A 430 -10.57 -6.73 48.48
CA PHE A 430 -10.23 -6.62 47.06
C PHE A 430 -10.74 -5.33 46.47
N ASN A 431 -10.99 -4.29 46.81
CA ASN A 431 -11.31 -3.04 46.11
C ASN A 431 -12.14 -3.17 44.78
N TYR A 432 -12.83 -4.30 44.56
CA TYR A 432 -13.67 -4.57 43.39
C TYR A 432 -15.14 -4.55 43.75
N PRO A 433 -15.98 -3.73 43.12
CA PRO A 433 -17.42 -3.73 43.35
C PRO A 433 -18.05 -5.08 42.95
N ALA A 434 -18.84 -5.67 43.83
CA ALA A 434 -19.58 -6.90 43.54
C ALA A 434 -20.94 -6.59 42.90
N THR A 435 -21.38 -7.45 41.99
CA THR A 435 -22.73 -7.45 41.42
C THR A 435 -23.68 -8.29 42.26
N LYS A 436 -25.01 -8.11 42.12
CA LYS A 436 -26.02 -8.85 42.85
C LYS A 436 -25.97 -10.37 42.62
N ASP A 437 -25.44 -10.81 41.48
CA ASP A 437 -25.27 -12.19 41.06
C ASP A 437 -23.87 -12.75 41.30
N GLY A 438 -23.06 -12.08 42.13
CA GLY A 438 -21.77 -12.53 42.63
C GLY A 438 -20.58 -12.33 41.73
N TYR A 439 -20.69 -11.55 40.65
CA TYR A 439 -19.53 -11.15 39.85
C TYR A 439 -18.81 -9.96 40.47
N LEU A 440 -17.51 -9.91 40.29
CA LEU A 440 -16.63 -8.78 40.67
C LEU A 440 -16.28 -7.98 39.45
N LYS A 441 -16.47 -6.66 39.49
CA LYS A 441 -16.12 -5.73 38.38
C LYS A 441 -14.63 -5.44 38.43
N ILE A 442 -13.87 -5.90 37.42
CA ILE A 442 -12.41 -5.81 37.39
C ILE A 442 -11.89 -4.79 36.37
N GLY A 443 -12.73 -4.27 35.49
CA GLY A 443 -12.38 -3.31 34.47
C GLY A 443 -13.55 -2.86 33.63
N ALA A 444 -13.30 -1.99 32.66
CA ALA A 444 -14.28 -1.48 31.72
C ALA A 444 -13.64 -1.27 30.34
N PHE A 445 -14.49 -1.13 29.32
CA PHE A 445 -14.07 -0.75 27.99
C PHE A 445 -13.84 0.76 27.90
N GLU A 446 -12.64 1.14 27.46
CA GLU A 446 -12.29 2.52 27.10
C GLU A 446 -11.88 2.56 25.63
N ASN A 447 -12.51 3.38 24.82
CA ASN A 447 -12.26 3.50 23.37
C ASN A 447 -12.27 2.17 22.59
N GLY A 448 -13.09 1.20 23.07
CA GLY A 448 -13.20 -0.13 22.46
C GLY A 448 -12.13 -1.14 22.92
N ILE A 449 -11.38 -0.84 23.98
CA ILE A 449 -10.38 -1.73 24.55
C ILE A 449 -10.65 -1.92 26.03
N ALA A 450 -10.53 -3.17 26.51
CA ALA A 450 -10.54 -3.48 27.92
C ALA A 450 -9.42 -4.49 28.20
N GLY A 451 -8.51 -4.18 29.10
CA GLY A 451 -7.40 -5.09 29.46
C GLY A 451 -6.83 -4.81 30.84
N GLY A 452 -6.32 -5.85 31.46
CA GLY A 452 -5.73 -5.73 32.78
C GLY A 452 -5.18 -7.05 33.34
N SER A 453 -4.50 -6.94 34.48
CA SER A 453 -4.08 -8.09 35.29
C SER A 453 -5.12 -8.33 36.36
N ILE A 454 -5.41 -9.60 36.62
CA ILE A 454 -6.33 -10.00 37.67
C ILE A 454 -5.59 -10.22 38.97
N ASN A 455 -6.10 -9.64 40.05
CA ASN A 455 -5.50 -9.85 41.37
C ASN A 455 -5.54 -11.35 41.75
N GLN A 456 -4.37 -11.94 41.97
CA GLN A 456 -4.20 -13.35 42.23
C GLN A 456 -4.90 -13.83 43.54
N SER A 457 -5.22 -12.89 44.44
CA SER A 457 -5.97 -13.15 45.67
C SER A 457 -7.43 -13.53 45.42
N ILE A 458 -8.02 -13.27 44.23
CA ILE A 458 -9.34 -13.76 43.83
C ILE A 458 -9.35 -15.29 43.68
N GLY A 459 -8.16 -15.87 43.46
CA GLY A 459 -8.03 -17.31 43.28
C GLY A 459 -8.49 -17.80 41.91
N LYS A 460 -9.21 -18.93 41.89
CA LYS A 460 -9.76 -19.50 40.67
C LYS A 460 -11.03 -18.77 40.22
N ILE A 461 -11.19 -18.57 38.93
CA ILE A 461 -12.32 -17.89 38.29
C ILE A 461 -13.14 -18.93 37.52
N GLN A 462 -14.46 -18.89 37.69
CA GLN A 462 -15.42 -19.74 36.99
C GLN A 462 -15.81 -19.16 35.63
N ALA A 463 -15.97 -17.83 35.53
CA ALA A 463 -16.39 -17.17 34.30
C ALA A 463 -15.86 -15.74 34.22
N ILE A 464 -15.72 -15.23 32.99
CA ILE A 464 -15.54 -13.81 32.67
C ILE A 464 -16.78 -13.35 31.90
N ARG A 465 -17.33 -12.20 32.27
CA ARG A 465 -18.49 -11.58 31.62
C ARG A 465 -18.15 -10.14 31.21
N LEU A 466 -18.58 -9.78 29.99
CA LEU A 466 -18.64 -8.40 29.53
C LEU A 466 -20.11 -7.95 29.69
N SER A 467 -20.39 -6.99 30.55
CA SER A 467 -21.74 -6.54 30.91
C SER A 467 -21.99 -5.14 30.36
N VAL A 468 -23.03 -4.99 29.54
CA VAL A 468 -23.41 -3.70 28.92
C VAL A 468 -24.29 -2.90 29.89
N ASN A 469 -23.86 -1.68 30.23
CA ASN A 469 -24.53 -0.86 31.23
C ASN A 469 -25.49 0.19 30.64
N SER A 470 -25.43 0.46 29.32
CA SER A 470 -26.30 1.39 28.64
C SER A 470 -26.56 0.99 27.20
N ASP A 471 -27.66 1.48 26.63
CA ASP A 471 -27.97 1.29 25.22
C ASP A 471 -26.87 1.89 24.34
N SER A 472 -26.50 1.18 23.26
CA SER A 472 -25.52 1.61 22.27
C SER A 472 -26.21 2.12 21.01
N PRO A 473 -25.81 3.27 20.45
CA PRO A 473 -26.34 3.75 19.17
C PRO A 473 -25.78 3.02 17.95
N VAL A 474 -24.77 2.16 18.15
CA VAL A 474 -24.06 1.44 17.08
C VAL A 474 -24.01 -0.06 17.36
N TRP A 475 -23.76 -0.83 16.33
CA TRP A 475 -23.52 -2.26 16.44
C TRP A 475 -22.24 -2.54 17.24
N ALA A 476 -22.06 -3.77 17.67
CA ALA A 476 -20.88 -4.18 18.43
C ALA A 476 -20.11 -5.30 17.74
N ILE A 477 -18.82 -5.06 17.54
CA ILE A 477 -17.87 -6.07 17.10
C ILE A 477 -16.90 -6.37 18.24
N LEU A 478 -16.68 -7.66 18.53
CA LEU A 478 -15.56 -8.12 19.35
C LEU A 478 -14.55 -8.79 18.41
N SER A 479 -13.36 -8.19 18.27
CA SER A 479 -12.33 -8.59 17.29
C SER A 479 -11.10 -9.22 17.90
N GLU A 480 -10.94 -9.18 19.22
CA GLU A 480 -9.85 -9.85 19.93
C GLU A 480 -10.32 -10.29 21.33
N VAL A 481 -10.00 -11.52 21.67
CA VAL A 481 -10.21 -12.12 22.99
C VAL A 481 -8.92 -12.79 23.42
N PHE A 482 -8.33 -12.29 24.51
CA PHE A 482 -7.13 -12.86 25.10
C PHE A 482 -7.33 -13.10 26.59
N ILE A 483 -7.14 -14.34 27.04
CA ILE A 483 -7.23 -14.76 28.42
C ILE A 483 -5.99 -15.61 28.74
N LYS A 484 -5.09 -15.05 29.56
CA LYS A 484 -3.86 -15.72 29.98
C LYS A 484 -4.07 -16.37 31.33
N THR A 485 -3.69 -17.63 31.44
CA THR A 485 -3.72 -18.41 32.69
C THR A 485 -2.31 -18.64 33.22
N SER A 486 -2.17 -18.97 34.51
CA SER A 486 -0.88 -19.24 35.17
C SER A 486 -0.27 -20.61 34.80
N GLU A 487 -0.97 -21.42 34.00
CA GLU A 487 -0.55 -22.79 33.61
C GLU A 487 -0.16 -22.87 32.12
N ASN A 488 -0.10 -21.72 31.40
CA ASN A 488 0.31 -21.64 29.98
C ASN A 488 1.53 -20.76 29.81
#